data_f2fe2208827c7378be74071aa5e10c99
#
_entry.id   f2fe2208827c7378be74071aa5e10c99
#
_cell.length_a   1.000
_cell.length_b   1.000
_cell.length_c   1.000
_cell.angle_alpha   90.00
_cell.angle_beta   90.00
_cell.angle_gamma   90.00
#
_symmetry.space_group_name_H-M   'P 1'
#
loop_
_entity.id
_entity.type
_entity.pdbx_description
1 polymer ?
#
loop_
_entity_poly.entity_id
_entity_poly.type
_entity_poly.pdbx_seq_one_letter_code
_entity_poly.pdbx_strand_id
1 'polypeptide(L)'
;MQIITSKDNENIKSIKKLKERKYRDLNNEYIIEGIKILKEAIQEKAVIKKIVICEECLANNIIDEKLLYEIAKYDCLYVSKKIFEGLTDVSKPQGILAVVEKNNKKDINYNEDIIVALDGLQDPGNLGTILRTLDSANLSQVVVSKDTVDAYNPKVVRSTMGAIFRVNIVETENLKETLK
;
A
#
# COMPACT_ATOMS: atom_id res chain seq x y z
N MET A 1 12.01 23.37 9.37
CA MET A 1 11.23 22.38 8.60
C MET A 1 10.44 23.16 7.53
N GLN A 2 10.53 22.78 6.25
CA GLN A 2 9.86 23.51 5.17
C GLN A 2 8.55 22.78 4.83
N ILE A 3 7.42 23.49 4.92
CA ILE A 3 6.10 22.94 4.57
C ILE A 3 5.82 23.19 3.08
N ILE A 4 5.51 22.14 2.35
CA ILE A 4 5.14 22.20 0.93
C ILE A 4 3.69 22.64 0.82
N THR A 5 3.47 23.78 0.12
CA THR A 5 2.14 24.35 -0.12
C THR A 5 1.76 24.36 -1.59
N SER A 6 2.72 24.11 -2.48
CA SER A 6 2.50 24.11 -3.94
C SER A 6 2.11 22.73 -4.45
N LYS A 7 1.04 22.67 -5.24
CA LYS A 7 0.64 21.47 -6.01
C LYS A 7 1.62 21.15 -7.15
N ASP A 8 2.44 22.11 -7.53
CA ASP A 8 3.42 21.98 -8.62
C ASP A 8 4.74 21.35 -8.19
N ASN A 9 4.91 21.10 -6.89
CA ASN A 9 6.07 20.39 -6.37
C ASN A 9 6.17 19.00 -7.01
N GLU A 10 7.34 18.65 -7.52
CA GLU A 10 7.56 17.40 -8.27
C GLU A 10 7.29 16.14 -7.43
N ASN A 11 7.63 16.16 -6.13
CA ASN A 11 7.30 15.05 -5.24
C ASN A 11 5.77 14.86 -5.11
N ILE A 12 5.03 15.97 -4.98
CA ILE A 12 3.57 15.92 -4.86
C ILE A 12 2.95 15.39 -6.16
N LYS A 13 3.43 15.84 -7.32
CA LYS A 13 2.97 15.35 -8.63
C LYS A 13 3.24 13.84 -8.80
N SER A 14 4.45 13.39 -8.44
CA SER A 14 4.81 11.97 -8.57
C SER A 14 3.95 11.08 -7.65
N ILE A 15 3.78 11.47 -6.39
CA ILE A 15 2.94 10.73 -5.43
C ILE A 15 1.49 10.68 -5.93
N LYS A 16 0.94 11.80 -6.40
CA LYS A 16 -0.43 11.85 -6.91
C LYS A 16 -0.66 10.89 -8.08
N LYS A 17 0.32 10.74 -8.98
CA LYS A 17 0.26 9.80 -10.11
C LYS A 17 0.12 8.34 -9.67
N LEU A 18 0.60 7.96 -8.48
CA LEU A 18 0.48 6.60 -7.97
C LEU A 18 -0.98 6.18 -7.67
N LYS A 19 -1.95 7.08 -7.74
CA LYS A 19 -3.37 6.74 -7.76
C LYS A 19 -3.75 5.90 -9.00
N GLU A 20 -3.02 6.04 -10.10
CA GLU A 20 -3.23 5.33 -11.35
C GLU A 20 -2.33 4.09 -11.44
N ARG A 21 -2.89 2.94 -11.87
CA ARG A 21 -2.17 1.66 -12.02
C ARG A 21 -0.90 1.82 -12.86
N LYS A 22 -1.00 2.50 -14.01
CA LYS A 22 0.12 2.74 -14.95
C LYS A 22 1.38 3.25 -14.24
N TYR A 23 1.21 4.22 -13.34
CA TYR A 23 2.36 4.83 -12.65
C TYR A 23 2.85 3.97 -11.50
N ARG A 24 1.96 3.19 -10.84
CA ARG A 24 2.38 2.19 -9.86
C ARG A 24 3.26 1.12 -10.49
N ASP A 25 2.89 0.66 -11.69
CA ASP A 25 3.64 -0.35 -12.41
C ASP A 25 4.96 0.19 -12.95
N LEU A 26 4.95 1.42 -13.50
CA LEU A 26 6.15 2.08 -14.02
C LEU A 26 7.21 2.34 -12.95
N ASN A 27 6.79 2.80 -11.78
CA ASN A 27 7.69 3.16 -10.69
C ASN A 27 7.94 1.99 -9.73
N ASN A 28 7.18 0.92 -9.83
CA ASN A 28 7.16 -0.18 -8.87
C ASN A 28 6.84 0.28 -7.44
N GLU A 29 5.93 1.25 -7.31
CA GLU A 29 5.58 1.91 -6.06
C GLU A 29 4.06 2.01 -5.88
N TYR A 30 3.62 2.11 -4.63
CA TYR A 30 2.22 2.35 -4.29
C TYR A 30 2.10 3.18 -3.00
N ILE A 31 0.89 3.64 -2.71
CA ILE A 31 0.60 4.47 -1.53
C ILE A 31 -0.06 3.61 -0.46
N ILE A 32 0.41 3.77 0.77
CA ILE A 32 -0.29 3.37 1.99
C ILE A 32 -0.72 4.61 2.76
N GLU A 33 -1.86 4.58 3.45
CA GLU A 33 -2.38 5.72 4.17
C GLU A 33 -2.92 5.33 5.55
N GLY A 34 -2.43 6.01 6.56
CA GLY A 34 -2.84 5.89 7.95
C GLY A 34 -1.74 5.35 8.87
N ILE A 35 -1.88 5.67 10.17
CA ILE A 35 -0.89 5.37 11.20
C ILE A 35 -0.71 3.85 11.37
N LYS A 36 -1.82 3.11 11.36
CA LYS A 36 -1.79 1.67 11.62
C LYS A 36 -1.05 0.91 10.51
N ILE A 37 -1.38 1.18 9.26
CA ILE A 37 -0.73 0.50 8.13
C ILE A 37 0.74 0.92 7.98
N LEU A 38 1.10 2.15 8.37
CA LEU A 38 2.49 2.58 8.40
C LEU A 38 3.30 1.80 9.48
N LYS A 39 2.70 1.57 10.66
CA LYS A 39 3.32 0.70 11.68
C LYS A 39 3.57 -0.71 11.15
N GLU A 40 2.59 -1.31 10.49
CA GLU A 40 2.73 -2.62 9.85
C GLU A 40 3.85 -2.61 8.81
N ALA A 41 3.91 -1.61 7.93
CA ALA A 41 4.96 -1.48 6.93
C ALA A 41 6.37 -1.44 7.54
N ILE A 42 6.54 -0.69 8.63
CA ILE A 42 7.80 -0.59 9.35
C ILE A 42 8.17 -1.93 10.01
N GLN A 43 7.22 -2.60 10.66
CA GLN A 43 7.43 -3.89 11.32
C GLN A 43 7.81 -5.00 10.33
N GLU A 44 7.15 -5.03 9.18
CA GLU A 44 7.40 -5.98 8.09
C GLU A 44 8.62 -5.58 7.23
N LYS A 45 9.33 -4.51 7.61
CA LYS A 45 10.52 -4.02 6.90
C LYS A 45 10.25 -3.73 5.42
N ALA A 46 9.03 -3.25 5.10
CA ALA A 46 8.71 -2.80 3.76
C ALA A 46 9.64 -1.66 3.33
N VAL A 47 9.97 -1.62 2.05
CA VAL A 47 10.86 -0.58 1.50
C VAL A 47 10.07 0.73 1.35
N ILE A 48 10.08 1.54 2.39
CA ILE A 48 9.43 2.85 2.42
C ILE A 48 10.36 3.86 1.75
N LYS A 49 9.91 4.43 0.64
CA LYS A 49 10.68 5.44 -0.14
C LYS A 49 10.50 6.84 0.42
N LYS A 50 9.31 7.15 0.92
CA LYS A 50 8.96 8.50 1.37
C LYS A 50 7.76 8.49 2.29
N ILE A 51 7.76 9.35 3.29
CA ILE A 51 6.59 9.57 4.17
C ILE A 51 6.10 11.00 3.98
N VAL A 52 4.79 11.18 3.84
CA VAL A 52 4.14 12.50 3.74
C VAL A 52 3.35 12.76 5.00
N ILE A 53 3.59 13.90 5.62
CA ILE A 53 3.04 14.28 6.92
C ILE A 53 2.29 15.60 6.80
N CYS A 54 1.07 15.62 7.27
CA CYS A 54 0.28 16.83 7.47
C CYS A 54 0.02 17.01 8.98
N GLU A 55 0.75 17.93 9.62
CA GLU A 55 0.65 18.16 11.07
C GLU A 55 -0.76 18.61 11.49
N GLU A 56 -1.42 19.44 10.69
CA GLU A 56 -2.78 19.89 10.97
C GLU A 56 -3.79 18.75 11.02
N CYS A 57 -3.60 17.72 10.15
CA CYS A 57 -4.46 16.53 10.12
C CYS A 57 -4.08 15.54 11.23
N LEU A 58 -2.81 15.51 11.64
CA LEU A 58 -2.31 14.66 12.71
C LEU A 58 -2.72 15.13 14.12
N ALA A 59 -3.03 16.40 14.29
CA ALA A 59 -3.26 17.01 15.62
C ALA A 59 -4.28 16.28 16.51
N ASN A 60 -5.20 15.52 15.90
CA ASN A 60 -6.20 14.72 16.59
C ASN A 60 -5.85 13.23 16.72
N ASN A 61 -4.66 12.83 16.28
CA ASN A 61 -4.22 11.43 16.27
C ASN A 61 -3.02 11.25 17.19
N ILE A 62 -3.09 10.24 18.07
CA ILE A 62 -1.98 9.93 18.97
C ILE A 62 -0.97 9.08 18.22
N ILE A 63 0.21 9.63 17.97
CA ILE A 63 1.38 8.90 17.52
C ILE A 63 2.28 8.69 18.73
N ASP A 64 2.61 7.44 19.03
CA ASP A 64 3.52 7.12 20.13
C ASP A 64 4.97 7.52 19.76
N GLU A 65 5.78 7.78 20.80
CA GLU A 65 7.17 8.20 20.64
C GLU A 65 8.02 7.21 19.84
N LYS A 66 7.72 5.91 19.97
CA LYS A 66 8.43 4.86 19.24
C LYS A 66 8.18 5.00 17.74
N LEU A 67 6.94 5.23 17.33
CA LEU A 67 6.63 5.43 15.92
C LEU A 67 7.24 6.74 15.37
N LEU A 68 7.23 7.81 16.15
CA LEU A 68 7.89 9.06 15.76
C LEU A 68 9.39 8.86 15.53
N TYR A 69 10.06 8.10 16.40
CA TYR A 69 11.46 7.76 16.23
C TYR A 69 11.72 6.94 14.97
N GLU A 70 10.85 5.96 14.67
CA GLU A 70 10.96 5.17 13.43
C GLU A 70 10.72 6.02 12.20
N ILE A 71 9.69 6.88 12.19
CA ILE A 71 9.39 7.79 11.07
C ILE A 71 10.58 8.72 10.76
N ALA A 72 11.27 9.21 11.79
CA ALA A 72 12.40 10.12 11.64
C ALA A 72 13.60 9.53 10.88
N LYS A 73 13.63 8.20 10.68
CA LYS A 73 14.67 7.51 9.89
C LYS A 73 14.44 7.58 8.37
N TYR A 74 13.26 8.04 7.95
CA TYR A 74 12.85 8.07 6.55
C TYR A 74 12.86 9.48 5.97
N ASP A 75 12.84 9.59 4.64
CA ASP A 75 12.65 10.86 3.93
C ASP A 75 11.19 11.33 4.13
N CYS A 76 11.04 12.40 4.94
CA CYS A 76 9.74 12.97 5.31
C CYS A 76 9.46 14.26 4.55
N LEU A 77 8.29 14.34 3.93
CA LEU A 77 7.74 15.54 3.31
C LEU A 77 6.62 16.09 4.20
N TYR A 78 6.79 17.33 4.65
CA TYR A 78 5.76 18.04 5.40
C TYR A 78 4.92 18.87 4.44
N VAL A 79 3.60 18.69 4.49
CA VAL A 79 2.67 19.32 3.55
C VAL A 79 1.54 20.03 4.27
N SER A 80 1.00 21.08 3.65
CA SER A 80 -0.23 21.73 4.14
C SER A 80 -1.44 20.80 3.99
N LYS A 81 -2.48 21.05 4.78
CA LYS A 81 -3.75 20.31 4.73
C LYS A 81 -4.33 20.24 3.32
N LYS A 82 -4.34 21.37 2.59
CA LYS A 82 -4.82 21.43 1.21
C LYS A 82 -4.07 20.50 0.25
N ILE A 83 -2.76 20.34 0.43
CA ILE A 83 -1.95 19.41 -0.37
C ILE A 83 -2.27 17.99 0.02
N PHE A 84 -2.33 17.67 1.31
CA PHE A 84 -2.62 16.33 1.82
C PHE A 84 -3.99 15.83 1.34
N GLU A 85 -5.02 16.66 1.46
CA GLU A 85 -6.38 16.37 0.96
C GLU A 85 -6.41 16.06 -0.55
N GLY A 86 -5.49 16.62 -1.34
CA GLY A 86 -5.34 16.31 -2.76
C GLY A 86 -4.66 14.97 -3.04
N LEU A 87 -3.95 14.41 -2.07
CA LEU A 87 -3.27 13.12 -2.18
C LEU A 87 -4.12 11.95 -1.67
N THR A 88 -5.01 12.20 -0.72
CA THR A 88 -5.88 11.17 -0.13
C THR A 88 -7.21 11.02 -0.86
N ASP A 89 -7.84 9.83 -0.74
CA ASP A 89 -9.22 9.56 -1.11
C ASP A 89 -10.09 9.26 0.13
N VAL A 90 -9.53 9.48 1.33
CA VAL A 90 -10.23 9.29 2.60
C VAL A 90 -10.90 10.60 3.03
N SER A 91 -12.17 10.54 3.42
CA SER A 91 -12.94 11.73 3.83
C SER A 91 -12.43 12.38 5.13
N LYS A 92 -11.85 11.58 6.03
CA LYS A 92 -11.24 12.04 7.29
C LYS A 92 -9.83 11.46 7.41
N PRO A 93 -8.85 12.04 6.70
CA PRO A 93 -7.50 11.52 6.66
C PRO A 93 -6.79 11.67 8.02
N GLN A 94 -5.95 10.69 8.35
CA GLN A 94 -5.16 10.73 9.58
C GLN A 94 -3.91 11.62 9.50
N GLY A 95 -3.64 12.24 8.35
CA GLY A 95 -2.51 13.15 8.17
C GLY A 95 -1.16 12.47 7.93
N ILE A 96 -1.15 11.18 7.64
CA ILE A 96 0.07 10.46 7.28
C ILE A 96 -0.19 9.48 6.15
N LEU A 97 0.68 9.48 5.17
CA LEU A 97 0.73 8.48 4.11
C LEU A 97 2.20 8.16 3.78
N ALA A 98 2.46 7.02 3.15
CA ALA A 98 3.79 6.70 2.68
C ALA A 98 3.77 6.10 1.27
N VAL A 99 4.87 6.32 0.54
CA VAL A 99 5.17 5.65 -0.72
C VAL A 99 6.03 4.44 -0.41
N VAL A 100 5.58 3.28 -0.84
CA VAL A 100 6.21 1.99 -0.57
C VAL A 100 6.49 1.28 -1.89
N GLU A 101 7.62 0.59 -1.97
CA GLU A 101 7.96 -0.27 -3.10
C GLU A 101 7.09 -1.51 -3.10
N LYS A 102 6.62 -1.94 -4.29
CA LYS A 102 5.87 -3.18 -4.42
C LYS A 102 6.76 -4.38 -4.06
N ASN A 103 6.17 -5.37 -3.43
CA ASN A 103 6.86 -6.64 -3.23
C ASN A 103 7.02 -7.34 -4.60
N ASN A 104 8.26 -7.54 -5.01
CA ASN A 104 8.62 -8.10 -6.31
C ASN A 104 8.72 -9.63 -6.33
N LYS A 105 8.29 -10.31 -5.28
CA LYS A 105 8.19 -11.78 -5.32
C LYS A 105 7.13 -12.14 -6.36
N LYS A 106 7.58 -12.62 -7.51
CA LYS A 106 6.70 -13.01 -8.64
C LYS A 106 6.57 -14.50 -8.79
N ASP A 107 7.41 -15.27 -8.10
CA ASP A 107 7.45 -16.71 -8.23
C ASP A 107 6.47 -17.38 -7.26
N ILE A 108 5.77 -18.37 -7.78
CA ILE A 108 4.88 -19.21 -6.97
C ILE A 108 5.73 -20.24 -6.24
N ASN A 109 5.52 -20.35 -4.95
CA ASN A 109 6.07 -21.45 -4.17
C ASN A 109 5.12 -22.67 -4.26
N TYR A 110 5.41 -23.60 -5.15
CA TYR A 110 4.63 -24.83 -5.34
C TYR A 110 4.79 -25.87 -4.20
N ASN A 111 5.67 -25.61 -3.23
CA ASN A 111 5.85 -26.49 -2.07
C ASN A 111 4.83 -26.20 -0.95
N GLU A 112 3.95 -25.24 -1.12
CA GLU A 112 2.89 -24.98 -0.15
C GLU A 112 1.74 -25.98 -0.33
N ASP A 113 1.17 -26.44 0.78
CA ASP A 113 0.07 -27.42 0.78
C ASP A 113 -1.21 -26.85 0.15
N ILE A 114 -1.39 -25.53 0.23
CA ILE A 114 -2.56 -24.81 -0.29
C ILE A 114 -2.12 -23.59 -1.06
N ILE A 115 -2.55 -23.50 -2.32
CA ILE A 115 -2.43 -22.31 -3.15
C ILE A 115 -3.83 -21.79 -3.46
N VAL A 116 -4.12 -20.57 -3.05
CA VAL A 116 -5.39 -19.91 -3.39
C VAL A 116 -5.24 -19.20 -4.73
N ALA A 117 -6.23 -19.40 -5.59
CA ALA A 117 -6.29 -18.75 -6.90
C ALA A 117 -7.57 -17.95 -7.04
N LEU A 118 -7.47 -16.72 -7.58
CA LEU A 118 -8.59 -15.82 -7.79
C LEU A 118 -8.69 -15.47 -9.27
N ASP A 119 -9.83 -15.76 -9.86
CA ASP A 119 -10.08 -15.50 -11.28
C ASP A 119 -11.10 -14.37 -11.46
N GLY A 120 -10.68 -13.28 -12.10
CA GLY A 120 -11.54 -12.16 -12.49
C GLY A 120 -12.21 -11.41 -11.33
N LEU A 121 -11.65 -11.43 -10.13
CA LEU A 121 -12.22 -10.73 -8.97
C LEU A 121 -12.13 -9.22 -9.14
N GLN A 122 -13.30 -8.53 -9.24
CA GLN A 122 -13.34 -7.09 -9.56
C GLN A 122 -13.50 -6.16 -8.33
N ASP A 123 -14.11 -6.65 -7.24
CA ASP A 123 -14.34 -5.77 -6.08
C ASP A 123 -13.09 -5.61 -5.21
N PRO A 124 -12.62 -4.35 -5.01
CA PRO A 124 -11.43 -4.07 -4.21
C PRO A 124 -11.58 -4.48 -2.73
N GLY A 125 -12.79 -4.37 -2.17
CA GLY A 125 -13.05 -4.72 -0.79
C GLY A 125 -12.97 -6.23 -0.57
N ASN A 126 -13.48 -7.01 -1.54
CA ASN A 126 -13.42 -8.47 -1.50
C ASN A 126 -11.97 -8.96 -1.61
N LEU A 127 -11.18 -8.40 -2.55
CA LEU A 127 -9.76 -8.77 -2.65
C LEU A 127 -9.02 -8.49 -1.33
N GLY A 128 -9.18 -7.30 -0.76
CA GLY A 128 -8.53 -6.97 0.50
C GLY A 128 -8.98 -7.87 1.66
N THR A 129 -10.26 -8.26 1.70
CA THR A 129 -10.78 -9.20 2.70
C THR A 129 -10.18 -10.58 2.54
N ILE A 130 -10.07 -11.08 1.31
CA ILE A 130 -9.44 -12.37 1.02
C ILE A 130 -7.98 -12.35 1.45
N LEU A 131 -7.21 -11.30 1.10
CA LEU A 131 -5.80 -11.18 1.51
C LEU A 131 -5.65 -11.21 3.04
N ARG A 132 -6.53 -10.53 3.78
CA ARG A 132 -6.55 -10.60 5.25
C ARG A 132 -6.84 -12.01 5.77
N THR A 133 -7.77 -12.72 5.13
CA THR A 133 -8.15 -14.08 5.52
C THR A 133 -6.97 -15.03 5.28
N LEU A 134 -6.28 -14.91 4.16
CA LEU A 134 -5.07 -15.68 3.86
C LEU A 134 -3.99 -15.45 4.92
N ASP A 135 -3.69 -14.19 5.22
CA ASP A 135 -2.73 -13.81 6.26
C ASP A 135 -3.10 -14.41 7.62
N SER A 136 -4.39 -14.31 8.01
CA SER A 136 -4.88 -14.87 9.28
C SER A 136 -4.83 -16.41 9.31
N ALA A 137 -4.95 -17.06 8.16
CA ALA A 137 -4.83 -18.51 8.01
C ALA A 137 -3.38 -18.98 7.83
N ASN A 138 -2.41 -18.08 7.92
CA ASN A 138 -0.99 -18.32 7.67
C ASN A 138 -0.71 -18.87 6.25
N LEU A 139 -1.51 -18.46 5.27
CA LEU A 139 -1.29 -18.74 3.85
C LEU A 139 -0.49 -17.61 3.23
N SER A 140 0.70 -17.91 2.76
CA SER A 140 1.71 -16.91 2.42
C SER A 140 1.58 -16.38 0.99
N GLN A 141 0.70 -16.97 0.15
CA GLN A 141 0.59 -16.59 -1.26
C GLN A 141 -0.80 -16.72 -1.85
N VAL A 142 -1.04 -15.95 -2.91
CA VAL A 142 -2.23 -16.01 -3.76
C VAL A 142 -1.85 -15.80 -5.21
N VAL A 143 -2.45 -16.57 -6.11
CA VAL A 143 -2.33 -16.38 -7.55
C VAL A 143 -3.58 -15.66 -8.06
N VAL A 144 -3.41 -14.58 -8.79
CA VAL A 144 -4.54 -13.81 -9.32
C VAL A 144 -4.46 -13.73 -10.84
N SER A 145 -5.60 -13.85 -11.53
CA SER A 145 -5.64 -13.62 -12.97
C SER A 145 -5.44 -12.13 -13.27
N LYS A 146 -4.96 -11.81 -14.47
CA LYS A 146 -4.76 -10.45 -14.97
C LYS A 146 -6.03 -9.57 -14.90
N ASP A 147 -7.19 -10.20 -15.05
CA ASP A 147 -8.48 -9.52 -14.99
C ASP A 147 -8.94 -9.24 -13.55
N THR A 148 -8.18 -9.67 -12.54
CA THR A 148 -8.45 -9.32 -11.15
C THR A 148 -8.07 -7.87 -10.88
N VAL A 149 -8.85 -7.19 -10.00
CA VAL A 149 -8.56 -5.83 -9.57
C VAL A 149 -7.13 -5.72 -9.03
N ASP A 150 -6.45 -4.62 -9.38
CA ASP A 150 -5.07 -4.39 -8.95
C ASP A 150 -4.94 -4.40 -7.41
N ALA A 151 -4.13 -5.32 -6.90
CA ALA A 151 -3.90 -5.50 -5.46
C ALA A 151 -3.30 -4.24 -4.79
N TYR A 152 -2.58 -3.41 -5.55
CA TYR A 152 -1.99 -2.17 -5.08
C TYR A 152 -2.89 -0.94 -5.29
N ASN A 153 -4.15 -1.14 -5.72
CA ASN A 153 -5.15 -0.09 -5.70
C ASN A 153 -5.33 0.43 -4.25
N PRO A 154 -5.36 1.76 -4.02
CA PRO A 154 -5.46 2.31 -2.67
C PRO A 154 -6.63 1.77 -1.83
N LYS A 155 -7.76 1.43 -2.46
CA LYS A 155 -8.91 0.84 -1.78
C LYS A 155 -8.64 -0.60 -1.35
N VAL A 156 -7.96 -1.41 -2.19
CA VAL A 156 -7.52 -2.76 -1.83
C VAL A 156 -6.53 -2.67 -0.67
N VAL A 157 -5.46 -1.87 -0.82
CA VAL A 157 -4.40 -1.72 0.19
C VAL A 157 -4.98 -1.39 1.56
N ARG A 158 -5.91 -0.44 1.65
CA ARG A 158 -6.60 -0.12 2.91
C ARG A 158 -7.38 -1.32 3.48
N SER A 159 -8.04 -2.08 2.60
CA SER A 159 -8.86 -3.24 3.01
C SER A 159 -8.02 -4.40 3.54
N THR A 160 -6.74 -4.50 3.14
CA THR A 160 -5.83 -5.57 3.58
C THR A 160 -5.43 -5.47 5.05
N MET A 161 -5.52 -4.28 5.66
CA MET A 161 -5.11 -4.03 7.05
C MET A 161 -3.66 -4.47 7.34
N GLY A 162 -2.77 -4.41 6.34
CA GLY A 162 -1.36 -4.80 6.46
C GLY A 162 -1.00 -6.17 5.87
N ALA A 163 -1.97 -7.02 5.52
CA ALA A 163 -1.71 -8.31 4.87
C ALA A 163 -0.94 -8.17 3.55
N ILE A 164 -1.04 -7.02 2.88
CA ILE A 164 -0.31 -6.68 1.66
C ILE A 164 1.22 -6.83 1.79
N PHE A 165 1.77 -6.74 2.99
CA PHE A 165 3.21 -6.86 3.24
C PHE A 165 3.65 -8.32 3.45
N ARG A 166 2.73 -9.22 3.82
CA ARG A 166 3.02 -10.62 4.19
C ARG A 166 2.62 -11.62 3.13
N VAL A 167 1.51 -11.37 2.44
CA VAL A 167 1.01 -12.28 1.40
C VAL A 167 1.70 -11.98 0.07
N ASN A 168 2.32 -12.98 -0.55
CA ASN A 168 2.88 -12.89 -1.90
C ASN A 168 1.73 -12.95 -2.92
N ILE A 169 1.61 -11.91 -3.75
CA ILE A 169 0.57 -11.81 -4.75
C ILE A 169 1.20 -11.99 -6.12
N VAL A 170 0.87 -13.10 -6.78
CA VAL A 170 1.38 -13.44 -8.10
C VAL A 170 0.30 -13.22 -9.15
N GLU A 171 0.49 -12.23 -10.01
CA GLU A 171 -0.40 -11.99 -11.16
C GLU A 171 0.04 -12.86 -12.34
N THR A 172 -0.90 -13.54 -12.99
CA THR A 172 -0.66 -14.37 -14.17
C THR A 172 -1.59 -14.02 -15.32
N GLU A 173 -1.07 -14.15 -16.55
CA GLU A 173 -1.85 -14.02 -17.78
C GLU A 173 -2.77 -15.22 -18.01
N ASN A 174 -2.37 -16.41 -17.57
CA ASN A 174 -3.12 -17.65 -17.79
C ASN A 174 -3.14 -18.53 -16.52
N LEU A 175 -4.16 -18.33 -15.70
CA LEU A 175 -4.33 -19.02 -14.43
C LEU A 175 -4.33 -20.56 -14.59
N LYS A 176 -4.96 -21.08 -15.65
CA LYS A 176 -5.06 -22.52 -15.91
C LYS A 176 -3.70 -23.16 -16.20
N GLU A 177 -2.82 -22.46 -16.92
CA GLU A 177 -1.47 -22.95 -17.19
C GLU A 177 -0.57 -22.85 -15.97
N THR A 178 -0.75 -21.79 -15.21
CA THR A 178 0.04 -21.52 -14.01
C THR A 178 -0.23 -22.54 -12.90
N LEU A 179 -1.43 -23.15 -12.86
CA LEU A 179 -1.86 -24.10 -11.82
C LEU A 179 -1.75 -25.57 -12.26
N LYS A 180 -1.13 -25.87 -13.39
CA LYS A 180 -0.83 -27.25 -13.84
C LYS A 180 0.53 -27.71 -13.35
#